data_212b4c1bacfae1f6c5c03fafbf3c83cf
#
_entry.id   212b4c1bacfae1f6c5c03fafbf3c83cf
#
_cell.length_a   1.000
_cell.length_b   1.000
_cell.length_c   1.000
_cell.angle_alpha   90.00
_cell.angle_beta   90.00
_cell.angle_gamma   90.00
#
_symmetry.space_group_name_H-M   'P 1'
#
loop_
_entity.id
_entity.type
_entity.pdbx_description
1 polymer ?
#
loop_
_entity_poly.entity_id
_entity_poly.type
_entity_poly.pdbx_seq_one_letter_code
_entity_poly.pdbx_strand_id
1 'polypeptide(L)'
;MLSDTMLTRRGVLTALAASAAALTLSACESSKKDTSGKVVTYWLWDSLQQPAYQKCADRFKEKTGITVKISQIGWDDYWIKLTAGFIAGTAPDCFTDHIQKFAQFVDLDVLLPLDKQEAWSGVDESAFQDGLIDLWKGEDGHQYGCPKDWDTEAIFYNKDMVAEAGLTDDDISAMTWNPDDGGTFETVLARLTVDRNGKHGDEEGFDPNHVKVYGLGIQDSGSADGQTQWSPFTASAGDWYYTDKKTWGTHYRYDDKTFQRTLDWYFGLVDKGFLNPNGAFSDATSTDIQLGSKSIAMAVHGAWMFNTFANLDLNVGIAPTPVGPNGTSQSLFNGLGDSVVKASPNAKEAAQWVSFLGTQEAQDIVASYGIVFPAITASTEKAKAVFAKTGLPTEPFTKHVDDGTTFFFPLTYFGADVKAIMTPAIEAVWANRVPASTLTDYNDQVNLLFDTSTHD
;
A
#
# COMPACT_ATOMS: atom_id res chain seq x y z
N MET A 1 36.82 28.96 -9.00
CA MET A 1 37.35 27.64 -9.41
C MET A 1 37.14 26.70 -8.25
N LEU A 2 36.03 26.04 -8.19
CA LEU A 2 35.74 24.95 -7.27
C LEU A 2 35.57 23.73 -8.15
N SER A 3 36.44 22.74 -7.97
CA SER A 3 36.49 21.52 -8.75
C SER A 3 35.38 20.58 -8.31
N ASP A 4 34.53 20.21 -9.26
CA ASP A 4 33.57 19.12 -9.16
C ASP A 4 34.31 17.79 -8.93
N THR A 5 34.15 17.21 -7.78
CA THR A 5 34.52 15.82 -7.51
C THR A 5 33.23 15.00 -7.48
N MET A 6 32.90 14.37 -8.61
CA MET A 6 31.87 13.33 -8.66
C MET A 6 32.26 12.19 -7.71
N LEU A 7 31.42 11.95 -6.71
CA LEU A 7 31.53 10.79 -5.81
C LEU A 7 31.01 9.56 -6.57
N THR A 8 31.90 8.70 -7.00
CA THR A 8 31.54 7.40 -7.58
C THR A 8 31.07 6.44 -6.50
N ARG A 9 30.12 5.52 -6.84
CA ARG A 9 29.53 4.49 -5.96
C ARG A 9 30.51 3.71 -5.07
N ARG A 10 31.78 3.64 -5.44
CA ARG A 10 32.86 3.04 -4.64
C ARG A 10 33.37 3.91 -3.49
N GLY A 11 33.16 5.23 -3.52
CA GLY A 11 33.65 6.15 -2.48
C GLY A 11 32.77 6.22 -1.23
N VAL A 12 31.50 5.85 -1.33
CA VAL A 12 30.55 5.87 -0.19
C VAL A 12 30.73 4.65 0.73
N LEU A 13 31.21 3.52 0.19
CA LEU A 13 31.43 2.30 0.96
C LEU A 13 32.67 2.33 1.87
N THR A 14 33.60 3.26 1.68
CA THR A 14 34.82 3.36 2.49
C THR A 14 34.72 4.33 3.67
N ALA A 15 33.72 5.22 3.70
CA ALA A 15 33.54 6.20 4.77
C ALA A 15 32.73 5.68 5.97
N LEU A 16 32.00 4.57 5.83
CA LEU A 16 31.19 3.96 6.91
C LEU A 16 31.91 2.85 7.70
N ALA A 17 33.12 2.45 7.29
CA ALA A 17 33.88 1.38 7.96
C ALA A 17 34.71 1.86 9.16
N ALA A 18 34.77 3.15 9.46
CA ALA A 18 35.68 3.69 10.48
C ALA A 18 35.03 4.00 11.85
N SER A 19 33.72 3.78 12.04
CA SER A 19 33.02 4.09 13.31
C SER A 19 32.44 2.89 14.06
N ALA A 20 32.71 1.64 13.62
CA ALA A 20 32.16 0.43 14.26
C ALA A 20 33.15 -0.36 15.11
N ALA A 21 34.27 0.23 15.55
CA ALA A 21 35.33 -0.48 16.26
C ALA A 21 35.44 -0.12 17.75
N ALA A 22 34.34 0.05 18.48
CA ALA A 22 34.38 0.20 19.93
C ALA A 22 33.09 -0.19 20.64
N LEU A 23 32.61 -1.43 20.48
CA LEU A 23 31.65 -2.08 21.41
C LEU A 23 31.62 -3.61 21.17
N THR A 24 32.73 -4.26 21.37
CA THR A 24 32.76 -5.72 21.52
C THR A 24 33.36 -6.06 22.86
N LEU A 25 32.56 -6.31 23.86
CA LEU A 25 32.85 -7.23 24.96
C LEU A 25 31.57 -7.53 25.75
N SER A 26 31.21 -8.79 25.72
CA SER A 26 30.27 -9.52 26.55
C SER A 26 28.90 -9.88 25.90
N ALA A 27 28.91 -10.99 25.20
CA ALA A 27 27.91 -12.05 25.30
C ALA A 27 28.35 -13.25 24.46
N CYS A 28 29.34 -13.99 24.94
CA CYS A 28 29.49 -15.41 24.59
C CYS A 28 28.45 -16.18 25.39
N GLU A 29 27.21 -16.16 24.96
CA GLU A 29 26.28 -17.21 25.31
C GLU A 29 26.33 -18.22 24.17
N SER A 30 27.01 -19.32 24.42
CA SER A 30 27.03 -20.48 23.55
C SER A 30 25.61 -20.99 23.39
N SER A 31 24.91 -20.55 22.35
CA SER A 31 23.67 -21.19 21.94
C SER A 31 24.02 -22.62 21.55
N LYS A 32 23.71 -23.59 22.41
CA LYS A 32 23.67 -24.99 22.06
C LYS A 32 22.83 -25.08 20.76
N LYS A 33 23.48 -25.54 19.68
CA LYS A 33 22.75 -25.92 18.46
C LYS A 33 21.70 -26.93 18.91
N ASP A 34 20.43 -26.47 18.89
CA ASP A 34 19.29 -27.37 19.05
C ASP A 34 19.25 -28.21 17.79
N THR A 35 19.67 -29.49 17.91
CA THR A 35 19.76 -30.43 16.79
C THR A 35 18.43 -31.10 16.47
N SER A 36 17.33 -30.64 17.07
CA SER A 36 15.97 -31.17 16.88
C SER A 36 15.12 -30.31 15.96
N GLY A 37 15.46 -30.23 14.68
CA GLY A 37 14.59 -29.65 13.65
C GLY A 37 15.20 -28.43 12.93
N LYS A 38 14.91 -28.34 11.64
CA LYS A 38 15.28 -27.17 10.82
C LYS A 38 14.46 -25.98 11.26
N VAL A 39 15.06 -24.79 11.28
CA VAL A 39 14.41 -23.55 11.68
C VAL A 39 14.49 -22.55 10.52
N VAL A 40 13.37 -21.99 10.17
CA VAL A 40 13.21 -20.91 9.17
C VAL A 40 12.82 -19.64 9.92
N THR A 41 13.45 -18.51 9.62
CA THR A 41 13.09 -17.19 10.12
C THR A 41 12.21 -16.48 9.08
N TYR A 42 11.09 -15.95 9.54
CA TYR A 42 10.12 -15.25 8.70
C TYR A 42 9.76 -13.89 9.31
N TRP A 43 9.83 -12.82 8.52
CA TRP A 43 9.46 -11.48 8.95
C TRP A 43 8.14 -11.03 8.33
N LEU A 44 7.32 -10.34 9.13
CA LEU A 44 6.14 -9.61 8.70
C LEU A 44 6.01 -8.31 9.51
N TRP A 45 5.23 -7.36 9.02
CA TRP A 45 5.04 -6.08 9.74
C TRP A 45 3.69 -5.97 10.46
N ASP A 46 2.63 -6.59 9.96
CA ASP A 46 1.29 -6.44 10.48
C ASP A 46 1.08 -7.30 11.73
N SER A 47 0.88 -6.63 12.87
CA SER A 47 0.63 -7.29 14.16
C SER A 47 -0.71 -8.01 14.21
N LEU A 48 -1.73 -7.56 13.43
CA LEU A 48 -3.03 -8.21 13.37
C LEU A 48 -2.97 -9.53 12.58
N GLN A 49 -2.09 -9.62 11.59
CA GLN A 49 -1.88 -10.83 10.80
C GLN A 49 -1.03 -11.88 11.54
N GLN A 50 -0.14 -11.47 12.45
CA GLN A 50 0.80 -12.36 13.11
C GLN A 50 0.15 -13.63 13.73
N PRO A 51 -1.00 -13.57 14.43
CA PRO A 51 -1.63 -14.78 15.01
C PRO A 51 -2.06 -15.80 13.96
N ALA A 52 -2.55 -15.34 12.79
CA ALA A 52 -2.95 -16.21 11.69
C ALA A 52 -1.73 -16.94 11.10
N TYR A 53 -0.62 -16.20 10.88
CA TYR A 53 0.62 -16.79 10.37
C TYR A 53 1.32 -17.68 11.39
N GLN A 54 1.19 -17.41 12.69
CA GLN A 54 1.65 -18.33 13.72
C GLN A 54 0.89 -19.66 13.64
N LYS A 55 -0.43 -19.60 13.40
CA LYS A 55 -1.24 -20.82 13.22
C LYS A 55 -0.82 -21.60 11.97
N CYS A 56 -0.50 -20.90 10.88
CA CYS A 56 0.08 -21.52 9.69
C CYS A 56 1.43 -22.19 10.01
N ALA A 57 2.29 -21.51 10.79
CA ALA A 57 3.60 -22.06 11.19
C ALA A 57 3.48 -23.33 12.05
N ASP A 58 2.54 -23.35 12.98
CA ASP A 58 2.25 -24.53 13.78
C ASP A 58 1.80 -25.70 12.89
N ARG A 59 0.90 -25.43 11.95
CA ARG A 59 0.41 -26.43 11.00
C ARG A 59 1.50 -26.92 10.05
N PHE A 60 2.35 -26.03 9.56
CA PHE A 60 3.50 -26.37 8.72
C PHE A 60 4.49 -27.27 9.46
N LYS A 61 4.74 -26.95 10.73
CA LYS A 61 5.60 -27.78 11.59
C LYS A 61 5.06 -29.19 11.79
N GLU A 62 3.73 -29.34 12.00
CA GLU A 62 3.08 -30.65 12.09
C GLU A 62 3.29 -31.50 10.83
N LYS A 63 3.28 -30.86 9.65
CA LYS A 63 3.41 -31.55 8.35
C LYS A 63 4.86 -31.87 7.99
N THR A 64 5.80 -31.01 8.34
CA THR A 64 7.18 -31.06 7.79
C THR A 64 8.24 -31.27 8.86
N GLY A 65 7.96 -31.00 10.12
CA GLY A 65 8.94 -30.96 11.20
C GLY A 65 9.80 -29.69 11.23
N ILE A 66 9.61 -28.77 10.26
CA ILE A 66 10.32 -27.49 10.18
C ILE A 66 9.65 -26.48 11.12
N THR A 67 10.44 -25.80 11.95
CA THR A 67 9.93 -24.73 12.83
C THR A 67 10.11 -23.38 12.12
N VAL A 68 9.04 -22.59 12.02
CA VAL A 68 9.09 -21.21 11.54
C VAL A 68 9.10 -20.27 12.73
N LYS A 69 10.10 -19.38 12.80
CA LYS A 69 10.19 -18.31 13.81
C LYS A 69 9.75 -16.99 13.17
N ILE A 70 8.60 -16.51 13.59
CA ILE A 70 8.02 -15.28 13.09
C ILE A 70 8.53 -14.11 13.93
N SER A 71 8.99 -13.04 13.24
CA SER A 71 9.32 -11.74 13.85
C SER A 71 8.40 -10.67 13.25
N GLN A 72 7.62 -10.02 14.11
CA GLN A 72 6.82 -8.86 13.73
C GLN A 72 7.65 -7.59 13.98
N ILE A 73 7.74 -6.71 12.97
CA ILE A 73 8.51 -5.47 13.00
C ILE A 73 7.62 -4.38 12.41
N GLY A 74 7.45 -3.25 13.09
CA GLY A 74 6.61 -2.15 12.59
C GLY A 74 7.05 -1.66 11.21
N TRP A 75 6.10 -1.15 10.43
CA TRP A 75 6.24 -0.82 9.00
C TRP A 75 7.50 0.00 8.66
N ASP A 76 7.76 1.11 9.36
CA ASP A 76 8.88 2.00 9.05
C ASP A 76 10.24 1.32 9.29
N ASP A 77 10.38 0.64 10.43
CA ASP A 77 11.57 -0.10 10.80
C ASP A 77 11.80 -1.35 9.92
N TYR A 78 10.72 -1.94 9.43
CA TYR A 78 10.76 -3.19 8.66
C TYR A 78 11.64 -3.06 7.42
N TRP A 79 11.37 -2.06 6.58
CA TRP A 79 12.09 -1.87 5.33
C TRP A 79 13.54 -1.44 5.54
N ILE A 80 13.79 -0.63 6.57
CA ILE A 80 15.15 -0.22 6.96
C ILE A 80 15.97 -1.44 7.37
N LYS A 81 15.42 -2.27 8.26
CA LYS A 81 16.10 -3.46 8.76
C LYS A 81 16.27 -4.53 7.68
N LEU A 82 15.29 -4.72 6.82
CA LEU A 82 15.36 -5.69 5.73
C LEU A 82 16.44 -5.32 4.73
N THR A 83 16.47 -4.06 4.26
CA THR A 83 17.49 -3.56 3.33
C THR A 83 18.89 -3.62 3.94
N ALA A 84 19.05 -3.20 5.19
CA ALA A 84 20.33 -3.34 5.91
C ALA A 84 20.74 -4.82 6.08
N GLY A 85 19.76 -5.69 6.30
CA GLY A 85 19.96 -7.13 6.44
C GLY A 85 20.47 -7.80 5.18
N PHE A 86 20.03 -7.39 4.00
CA PHE A 86 20.56 -7.88 2.72
C PHE A 86 22.05 -7.53 2.57
N ILE A 87 22.42 -6.31 2.92
CA ILE A 87 23.81 -5.83 2.83
C ILE A 87 24.72 -6.54 3.84
N ALA A 88 24.22 -6.73 5.07
CA ALA A 88 24.99 -7.31 6.17
C ALA A 88 24.97 -8.85 6.22
N GLY A 89 24.16 -9.51 5.39
CA GLY A 89 23.94 -10.96 5.44
C GLY A 89 23.17 -11.41 6.68
N THR A 90 22.32 -10.55 7.24
CA THR A 90 21.51 -10.80 8.45
C THR A 90 20.02 -10.72 8.19
N ALA A 91 19.60 -10.65 6.92
CA ALA A 91 18.21 -10.74 6.52
C ALA A 91 17.58 -12.07 6.99
N PRO A 92 16.25 -12.15 7.17
CA PRO A 92 15.56 -13.39 7.47
C PRO A 92 15.70 -14.39 6.32
N ASP A 93 15.28 -15.64 6.52
CA ASP A 93 15.27 -16.64 5.44
C ASP A 93 14.16 -16.31 4.40
N CYS A 94 13.04 -15.79 4.86
CA CYS A 94 11.93 -15.32 4.04
C CYS A 94 11.16 -14.20 4.75
N PHE A 95 10.36 -13.47 3.99
CA PHE A 95 9.70 -12.27 4.51
C PHE A 95 8.43 -11.93 3.71
N THR A 96 7.50 -11.21 4.34
CA THR A 96 6.40 -10.57 3.62
C THR A 96 6.95 -9.42 2.79
N ASP A 97 6.69 -9.45 1.50
CA ASP A 97 7.09 -8.43 0.53
C ASP A 97 5.89 -7.57 0.12
N HIS A 98 6.18 -6.38 -0.38
CA HIS A 98 5.19 -5.44 -0.87
C HIS A 98 5.49 -5.10 -2.32
N ILE A 99 4.45 -5.02 -3.14
CA ILE A 99 4.62 -4.79 -4.60
C ILE A 99 5.45 -3.54 -4.92
N GLN A 100 5.38 -2.49 -4.10
CA GLN A 100 6.19 -1.28 -4.26
C GLN A 100 7.69 -1.49 -4.00
N LYS A 101 8.10 -2.61 -3.40
CA LYS A 101 9.50 -2.95 -3.10
C LYS A 101 10.02 -4.08 -3.96
N PHE A 102 9.12 -4.90 -4.46
CA PHE A 102 9.42 -6.14 -5.17
C PHE A 102 10.38 -5.94 -6.34
N ALA A 103 10.11 -4.98 -7.24
CA ALA A 103 10.97 -4.74 -8.40
C ALA A 103 12.41 -4.37 -7.99
N GLN A 104 12.58 -3.57 -6.93
CA GLN A 104 13.89 -3.23 -6.38
C GLN A 104 14.64 -4.48 -5.87
N PHE A 105 13.95 -5.42 -5.24
CA PHE A 105 14.57 -6.62 -4.70
C PHE A 105 14.92 -7.64 -5.82
N VAL A 106 14.11 -7.67 -6.89
CA VAL A 106 14.47 -8.41 -8.11
C VAL A 106 15.74 -7.84 -8.74
N ASP A 107 15.80 -6.51 -8.93
CA ASP A 107 16.98 -5.81 -9.50
C ASP A 107 18.27 -6.03 -8.69
N LEU A 108 18.14 -6.07 -7.36
CA LEU A 108 19.25 -6.36 -6.44
C LEU A 108 19.69 -7.83 -6.44
N ASP A 109 19.00 -8.70 -7.16
CA ASP A 109 19.24 -10.15 -7.21
C ASP A 109 19.26 -10.81 -5.81
N VAL A 110 18.43 -10.32 -4.88
CA VAL A 110 18.37 -10.83 -3.50
C VAL A 110 17.26 -11.86 -3.28
N LEU A 111 16.37 -12.06 -4.25
CA LEU A 111 15.25 -12.99 -4.18
C LEU A 111 15.55 -14.33 -4.83
N LEU A 112 15.03 -15.41 -4.26
CA LEU A 112 15.12 -16.77 -4.80
C LEU A 112 13.95 -16.99 -5.78
N PRO A 113 14.20 -17.45 -7.03
CA PRO A 113 13.11 -17.82 -7.92
C PRO A 113 12.39 -19.07 -7.41
N LEU A 114 11.11 -18.93 -7.07
CA LEU A 114 10.28 -19.96 -6.44
C LEU A 114 9.92 -21.07 -7.44
N ASP A 115 9.66 -20.71 -8.69
CA ASP A 115 9.35 -21.67 -9.79
C ASP A 115 10.49 -22.65 -10.09
N LYS A 116 11.71 -22.35 -9.63
CA LYS A 116 12.86 -23.28 -9.69
C LYS A 116 12.95 -24.20 -8.47
N GLN A 117 12.09 -24.04 -7.48
CA GLN A 117 12.11 -24.86 -6.27
C GLN A 117 11.10 -26.01 -6.40
N GLU A 118 11.51 -27.20 -5.95
CA GLU A 118 10.64 -28.40 -5.97
C GLU A 118 9.31 -28.16 -5.23
N ALA A 119 9.35 -27.41 -4.13
CA ALA A 119 8.17 -27.11 -3.32
C ALA A 119 7.10 -26.32 -4.07
N TRP A 120 7.48 -25.48 -5.05
CA TRP A 120 6.54 -24.67 -5.82
C TRP A 120 5.62 -25.51 -6.71
N SER A 121 6.04 -26.71 -7.13
CA SER A 121 5.21 -27.61 -7.92
C SER A 121 3.90 -28.04 -7.24
N GLY A 122 3.79 -27.83 -5.93
CA GLY A 122 2.58 -28.08 -5.15
C GLY A 122 1.62 -26.90 -5.04
N VAL A 123 1.99 -25.74 -5.60
CA VAL A 123 1.16 -24.52 -5.61
C VAL A 123 0.27 -24.54 -6.86
N ASP A 124 -1.04 -24.42 -6.64
CA ASP A 124 -2.01 -24.26 -7.73
C ASP A 124 -2.14 -22.78 -8.10
N GLU A 125 -1.36 -22.34 -9.10
CA GLU A 125 -1.35 -20.94 -9.55
C GLU A 125 -2.73 -20.49 -10.05
N SER A 126 -3.58 -21.38 -10.54
CA SER A 126 -4.92 -21.06 -11.05
C SER A 126 -5.96 -20.78 -9.94
N ALA A 127 -5.64 -21.11 -8.69
CA ALA A 127 -6.51 -20.87 -7.55
C ALA A 127 -6.46 -19.42 -7.04
N PHE A 128 -5.42 -18.67 -7.42
CA PHE A 128 -5.26 -17.27 -6.99
C PHE A 128 -6.20 -16.35 -7.74
N GLN A 129 -6.52 -15.22 -7.10
CA GLN A 129 -7.24 -14.12 -7.72
C GLN A 129 -6.52 -13.67 -8.99
N ASP A 130 -7.28 -13.42 -10.05
CA ASP A 130 -6.75 -13.06 -11.38
C ASP A 130 -5.75 -11.90 -11.28
N GLY A 131 -4.61 -12.07 -11.94
CA GLY A 131 -3.52 -11.11 -12.03
C GLY A 131 -2.53 -11.14 -10.85
N LEU A 132 -2.85 -11.73 -9.70
CA LEU A 132 -1.95 -11.71 -8.53
C LEU A 132 -0.65 -12.49 -8.76
N ILE A 133 -0.71 -13.64 -9.42
CA ILE A 133 0.48 -14.43 -9.71
C ILE A 133 1.46 -13.62 -10.56
N ASP A 134 0.96 -12.94 -11.58
CA ASP A 134 1.82 -12.22 -12.55
C ASP A 134 2.47 -10.97 -11.93
N LEU A 135 1.89 -10.38 -10.88
CA LEU A 135 2.49 -9.28 -10.16
C LEU A 135 3.81 -9.64 -9.46
N TRP A 136 4.01 -10.92 -9.14
CA TRP A 136 5.18 -11.41 -8.42
C TRP A 136 6.18 -12.13 -9.32
N LYS A 137 6.09 -11.88 -10.64
CA LYS A 137 7.09 -12.32 -11.63
C LYS A 137 8.10 -11.21 -11.92
N GLY A 138 9.34 -11.59 -12.01
CA GLY A 138 10.39 -10.73 -12.54
C GLY A 138 10.20 -10.48 -14.04
N GLU A 139 10.93 -9.51 -14.60
CA GLU A 139 10.95 -9.27 -16.05
C GLU A 139 11.47 -10.49 -16.83
N ASP A 140 12.32 -11.31 -16.20
CA ASP A 140 12.80 -12.58 -16.71
C ASP A 140 11.76 -13.72 -16.72
N GLY A 141 10.54 -13.43 -16.25
CA GLY A 141 9.41 -14.35 -16.21
C GLY A 141 9.45 -15.35 -15.05
N HIS A 142 10.44 -15.29 -14.15
CA HIS A 142 10.50 -16.15 -12.98
C HIS A 142 9.63 -15.65 -11.84
N GLN A 143 9.06 -16.58 -11.07
CA GLN A 143 8.26 -16.28 -9.88
C GLN A 143 9.16 -16.03 -8.66
N TYR A 144 9.13 -14.83 -8.09
CA TYR A 144 9.96 -14.46 -6.95
C TYR A 144 9.17 -14.22 -5.66
N GLY A 145 7.86 -14.04 -5.74
CA GLY A 145 6.98 -13.93 -4.59
C GLY A 145 5.76 -14.84 -4.72
N CYS A 146 5.29 -15.40 -3.61
CA CYS A 146 4.02 -16.10 -3.53
C CYS A 146 2.94 -15.10 -3.12
N PRO A 147 1.86 -14.90 -3.89
CA PRO A 147 0.79 -14.01 -3.47
C PRO A 147 0.22 -14.42 -2.11
N LYS A 148 0.11 -13.47 -1.21
CA LYS A 148 -0.29 -13.65 0.18
C LYS A 148 -1.74 -13.24 0.42
N ASP A 149 -2.04 -12.01 0.07
CA ASP A 149 -3.35 -11.39 0.18
C ASP A 149 -3.50 -10.29 -0.88
N TRP A 150 -4.68 -9.71 -0.95
CA TRP A 150 -4.95 -8.55 -1.76
C TRP A 150 -5.90 -7.60 -1.04
N ASP A 151 -5.91 -6.36 -1.47
CA ASP A 151 -6.86 -5.36 -1.04
C ASP A 151 -7.15 -4.33 -2.14
N THR A 152 -8.23 -3.60 -1.95
CA THR A 152 -8.63 -2.44 -2.70
C THR A 152 -9.02 -1.33 -1.74
N GLU A 153 -9.37 -0.17 -2.27
CA GLU A 153 -9.73 1.02 -1.51
C GLU A 153 -11.24 1.28 -1.58
N ALA A 154 -11.77 1.85 -0.51
CA ALA A 154 -13.14 2.29 -0.42
C ALA A 154 -13.22 3.55 0.46
N ILE A 155 -14.37 4.20 0.49
CA ILE A 155 -14.64 5.33 1.37
C ILE A 155 -15.22 4.82 2.68
N PHE A 156 -14.53 5.08 3.79
CA PHE A 156 -15.08 4.98 5.13
C PHE A 156 -15.71 6.32 5.53
N TYR A 157 -16.91 6.30 6.11
CA TYR A 157 -17.61 7.50 6.49
C TYR A 157 -18.40 7.35 7.77
N ASN A 158 -18.68 8.48 8.44
CA ASN A 158 -19.52 8.53 9.63
C ASN A 158 -20.98 8.68 9.21
N LYS A 159 -21.79 7.62 9.38
CA LYS A 159 -23.22 7.60 8.98
C LYS A 159 -24.06 8.62 9.75
N ASP A 160 -23.73 8.87 11.01
CA ASP A 160 -24.48 9.86 11.81
C ASP A 160 -24.28 11.27 11.26
N MET A 161 -23.04 11.62 10.86
CA MET A 161 -22.75 12.92 10.23
C MET A 161 -23.42 13.04 8.85
N VAL A 162 -23.47 11.95 8.07
CA VAL A 162 -24.21 11.91 6.80
C VAL A 162 -25.69 12.17 7.02
N ALA A 163 -26.31 11.50 8.00
CA ALA A 163 -27.72 11.70 8.34
C ALA A 163 -28.00 13.11 8.89
N GLU A 164 -27.12 13.66 9.76
CA GLU A 164 -27.24 15.03 10.27
C GLU A 164 -27.14 16.08 9.17
N ALA A 165 -26.34 15.81 8.11
CA ALA A 165 -26.25 16.65 6.94
C ALA A 165 -27.46 16.53 5.99
N GLY A 166 -28.41 15.62 6.28
CA GLY A 166 -29.58 15.36 5.45
C GLY A 166 -29.28 14.51 4.21
N LEU A 167 -28.17 13.79 4.21
CA LEU A 167 -27.74 12.84 3.19
C LEU A 167 -28.10 11.41 3.60
N THR A 168 -28.04 10.48 2.65
CA THR A 168 -28.28 9.05 2.84
C THR A 168 -27.07 8.21 2.46
N ASP A 169 -27.04 6.93 2.85
CA ASP A 169 -26.02 5.98 2.40
C ASP A 169 -26.01 5.83 0.86
N ASP A 170 -27.19 5.96 0.21
CA ASP A 170 -27.31 5.91 -1.24
C ASP A 170 -26.62 7.12 -1.91
N ASP A 171 -26.73 8.33 -1.32
CA ASP A 171 -26.02 9.51 -1.82
C ASP A 171 -24.51 9.32 -1.78
N ILE A 172 -23.97 8.66 -0.75
CA ILE A 172 -22.55 8.36 -0.63
C ILE A 172 -22.13 7.26 -1.62
N SER A 173 -22.94 6.23 -1.79
CA SER A 173 -22.62 5.08 -2.64
C SER A 173 -22.74 5.40 -4.14
N ALA A 174 -23.52 6.40 -4.51
CA ALA A 174 -23.77 6.80 -5.89
C ALA A 174 -22.95 8.03 -6.34
N MET A 175 -21.91 8.41 -5.59
CA MET A 175 -21.12 9.60 -5.91
C MET A 175 -20.44 9.48 -7.28
N THR A 176 -20.46 10.59 -8.00
CA THR A 176 -19.69 10.81 -9.23
C THR A 176 -18.72 11.96 -9.02
N TRP A 177 -17.62 11.96 -9.74
CA TRP A 177 -16.67 13.07 -9.70
C TRP A 177 -16.16 13.41 -11.09
N ASN A 178 -15.71 14.64 -11.26
CA ASN A 178 -14.93 15.08 -12.42
C ASN A 178 -14.06 16.30 -12.03
N PRO A 179 -12.97 16.59 -12.76
CA PRO A 179 -12.07 17.69 -12.41
C PRO A 179 -12.59 19.08 -12.78
N ASP A 180 -13.79 19.21 -13.38
CA ASP A 180 -14.36 20.50 -13.80
C ASP A 180 -15.14 21.17 -12.67
N ASP A 181 -16.08 20.42 -12.08
CA ASP A 181 -16.96 20.89 -11.04
C ASP A 181 -17.03 19.97 -9.81
N GLY A 182 -16.23 18.89 -9.80
CA GLY A 182 -16.14 17.93 -8.70
C GLY A 182 -17.30 16.93 -8.62
N GLY A 183 -18.31 17.05 -9.49
CA GLY A 183 -19.48 16.18 -9.52
C GLY A 183 -20.27 16.16 -8.21
N THR A 184 -21.03 15.08 -7.99
CA THR A 184 -21.78 14.92 -6.73
C THR A 184 -20.86 14.67 -5.53
N PHE A 185 -19.65 14.16 -5.75
CA PHE A 185 -18.65 13.97 -4.68
C PHE A 185 -18.31 15.31 -4.00
N GLU A 186 -18.00 16.33 -4.77
CA GLU A 186 -17.69 17.64 -4.20
C GLU A 186 -18.93 18.28 -3.53
N THR A 187 -20.12 18.07 -4.07
CA THR A 187 -21.37 18.52 -3.45
C THR A 187 -21.58 17.86 -2.08
N VAL A 188 -21.32 16.55 -1.97
CA VAL A 188 -21.40 15.80 -0.72
C VAL A 188 -20.32 16.29 0.26
N LEU A 189 -19.09 16.51 -0.21
CA LEU A 189 -18.02 17.07 0.64
C LEU A 189 -18.41 18.45 1.21
N ALA A 190 -18.93 19.34 0.37
CA ALA A 190 -19.37 20.65 0.81
C ALA A 190 -20.46 20.53 1.90
N ARG A 191 -21.44 19.64 1.71
CA ARG A 191 -22.51 19.42 2.67
C ARG A 191 -22.04 18.81 3.98
N LEU A 192 -21.02 17.96 3.96
CA LEU A 192 -20.42 17.32 5.16
C LEU A 192 -19.42 18.22 5.87
N THR A 193 -18.84 19.19 5.18
CA THR A 193 -17.88 20.13 5.78
C THR A 193 -18.60 21.15 6.66
N VAL A 194 -18.09 21.39 7.88
CA VAL A 194 -18.67 22.33 8.82
C VAL A 194 -17.61 23.29 9.34
N ASP A 195 -17.87 24.59 9.28
CA ASP A 195 -16.98 25.59 9.87
C ASP A 195 -17.17 25.74 11.40
N ARG A 196 -16.34 26.58 12.02
CA ARG A 196 -16.42 26.84 13.47
C ARG A 196 -17.67 27.60 13.90
N ASN A 197 -18.42 28.20 12.97
CA ASN A 197 -19.69 28.88 13.22
C ASN A 197 -20.88 27.91 13.04
N GLY A 198 -20.62 26.66 12.65
CA GLY A 198 -21.64 25.63 12.41
C GLY A 198 -22.29 25.70 11.02
N LYS A 199 -21.70 26.44 10.06
CA LYS A 199 -22.16 26.49 8.69
C LYS A 199 -21.57 25.37 7.87
N HIS A 200 -22.40 24.78 6.99
CA HIS A 200 -21.95 23.81 6.01
C HIS A 200 -21.25 24.50 4.84
N GLY A 201 -20.37 23.78 4.13
CA GLY A 201 -19.59 24.30 3.02
C GLY A 201 -20.41 24.78 1.82
N ASP A 202 -21.66 24.35 1.70
CA ASP A 202 -22.64 24.78 0.69
C ASP A 202 -23.52 25.96 1.15
N GLU A 203 -23.33 26.48 2.35
CA GLU A 203 -24.13 27.57 2.91
C GLU A 203 -23.48 28.94 2.73
N GLU A 204 -24.30 29.95 2.48
CA GLU A 204 -23.81 31.33 2.39
C GLU A 204 -23.13 31.76 3.70
N GLY A 205 -21.89 32.28 3.57
CA GLY A 205 -21.07 32.74 4.69
C GLY A 205 -20.33 31.63 5.41
N PHE A 206 -20.18 30.46 4.80
CA PHE A 206 -19.20 29.45 5.22
C PHE A 206 -17.77 30.04 5.19
N ASP A 207 -16.97 29.70 6.20
CA ASP A 207 -15.58 30.16 6.30
C ASP A 207 -14.59 29.01 6.09
N PRO A 208 -14.02 28.88 4.87
CA PRO A 208 -13.10 27.80 4.55
C PRO A 208 -11.77 27.84 5.30
N ASN A 209 -11.44 28.98 5.93
CA ASN A 209 -10.20 29.13 6.71
C ASN A 209 -10.35 28.69 8.18
N HIS A 210 -11.58 28.48 8.65
CA HIS A 210 -11.88 28.11 10.02
C HIS A 210 -12.79 26.89 10.09
N VAL A 211 -12.38 25.81 9.42
CA VAL A 211 -13.12 24.56 9.39
C VAL A 211 -13.02 23.83 10.74
N LYS A 212 -14.11 23.25 11.17
CA LYS A 212 -14.24 22.39 12.35
C LYS A 212 -14.27 20.90 11.97
N VAL A 213 -14.98 20.58 10.87
CA VAL A 213 -15.10 19.23 10.33
C VAL A 213 -14.82 19.30 8.84
N TYR A 214 -13.82 18.60 8.38
CA TYR A 214 -13.55 18.46 6.95
C TYR A 214 -14.41 17.34 6.35
N GLY A 215 -14.92 17.54 5.14
CA GLY A 215 -15.69 16.53 4.42
C GLY A 215 -14.84 15.29 4.10
N LEU A 216 -13.61 15.52 3.65
CA LEU A 216 -12.61 14.48 3.37
C LEU A 216 -11.36 14.70 4.23
N GLY A 217 -10.82 13.62 4.77
CA GLY A 217 -9.56 13.65 5.53
C GLY A 217 -8.46 12.83 4.88
N ILE A 218 -7.23 13.35 4.93
CA ILE A 218 -6.00 12.66 4.55
C ILE A 218 -4.92 12.87 5.61
N GLN A 219 -3.97 11.96 5.69
CA GLN A 219 -2.83 12.05 6.60
C GLN A 219 -1.59 12.63 5.92
N ASP A 220 -1.40 12.32 4.65
CA ASP A 220 -0.27 12.74 3.82
C ASP A 220 -0.71 12.99 2.37
N SER A 221 0.21 13.34 1.49
CA SER A 221 -0.06 13.64 0.07
C SER A 221 -0.30 12.41 -0.81
N GLY A 222 -0.22 11.19 -0.28
CA GLY A 222 -0.26 9.95 -1.05
C GLY A 222 1.05 9.58 -1.72
N SER A 223 2.14 10.26 -1.42
CA SER A 223 3.46 9.98 -2.00
C SER A 223 3.44 10.01 -3.55
N ALA A 224 4.29 9.21 -4.19
CA ALA A 224 4.35 9.10 -5.65
C ALA A 224 3.18 8.29 -6.24
N ASP A 225 2.50 7.48 -5.42
CA ASP A 225 1.52 6.51 -5.90
C ASP A 225 0.07 6.91 -5.63
N GLY A 226 -0.17 7.84 -4.71
CA GLY A 226 -1.51 8.33 -4.36
C GLY A 226 -2.42 7.33 -3.67
N GLN A 227 -1.85 6.24 -3.12
CA GLN A 227 -2.62 5.24 -2.40
C GLN A 227 -3.43 5.90 -1.27
N THR A 228 -4.70 5.56 -1.18
CA THR A 228 -5.69 6.12 -0.24
C THR A 228 -5.98 7.62 -0.38
N GLN A 229 -5.44 8.30 -1.40
CA GLN A 229 -5.70 9.71 -1.69
C GLN A 229 -6.22 9.90 -3.12
N TRP A 230 -5.36 10.35 -4.01
CA TRP A 230 -5.74 10.77 -5.36
C TRP A 230 -5.77 9.65 -6.42
N SER A 231 -5.21 8.48 -6.13
CA SER A 231 -5.07 7.41 -7.15
C SER A 231 -6.39 6.94 -7.75
N PRO A 232 -7.51 6.76 -7.02
CA PRO A 232 -8.79 6.37 -7.61
C PRO A 232 -9.32 7.42 -8.59
N PHE A 233 -9.07 8.70 -8.28
CA PHE A 233 -9.50 9.81 -9.12
C PHE A 233 -8.67 9.90 -10.39
N THR A 234 -7.35 9.83 -10.33
CA THR A 234 -6.50 9.87 -11.53
C THR A 234 -6.76 8.68 -12.45
N ALA A 235 -6.97 7.48 -11.91
CA ALA A 235 -7.27 6.28 -12.68
C ALA A 235 -8.66 6.33 -13.35
N SER A 236 -9.65 7.00 -12.73
CA SER A 236 -10.99 7.14 -13.28
C SER A 236 -11.21 8.43 -14.10
N ALA A 237 -10.19 9.31 -14.19
CA ALA A 237 -10.25 10.54 -14.99
C ALA A 237 -10.25 10.29 -16.51
N GLY A 238 -9.61 9.21 -16.96
CA GLY A 238 -9.44 8.86 -18.37
C GLY A 238 -8.65 7.56 -18.54
N ASP A 239 -7.63 7.60 -19.37
CA ASP A 239 -6.74 6.47 -19.69
C ASP A 239 -5.34 6.62 -19.06
N TRP A 240 -5.18 7.51 -18.09
CA TRP A 240 -3.90 7.70 -17.43
C TRP A 240 -3.50 6.46 -16.61
N TYR A 241 -2.24 6.13 -16.68
CA TYR A 241 -1.57 5.19 -15.81
C TYR A 241 -0.17 5.74 -15.51
N TYR A 242 0.44 5.32 -14.43
CA TYR A 242 1.73 5.84 -13.93
C TYR A 242 2.84 5.79 -14.98
N THR A 243 2.87 4.72 -15.79
CA THR A 243 3.94 4.42 -16.74
C THR A 243 3.39 4.04 -18.11
N ASP A 244 4.28 3.93 -19.09
CA ASP A 244 4.00 3.50 -20.46
C ASP A 244 3.48 2.06 -20.57
N LYS A 245 3.79 1.20 -19.57
CA LYS A 245 3.33 -0.19 -19.45
C LYS A 245 2.84 -0.47 -18.04
N LYS A 246 1.91 -1.41 -17.88
CA LYS A 246 1.37 -1.80 -16.57
C LYS A 246 2.38 -2.54 -15.68
N THR A 247 3.31 -3.29 -16.31
CA THR A 247 4.39 -4.01 -15.64
C THR A 247 5.70 -3.72 -16.36
N TRP A 248 6.76 -3.51 -15.60
CA TRP A 248 8.12 -3.23 -16.09
C TRP A 248 8.17 -2.06 -17.07
N GLY A 249 7.37 -1.01 -16.76
CA GLY A 249 7.38 0.24 -17.50
C GLY A 249 8.68 1.01 -17.28
N THR A 250 9.11 1.76 -18.31
CA THR A 250 10.37 2.50 -18.32
C THR A 250 10.18 3.99 -18.53
N HIS A 251 8.94 4.45 -18.65
CA HIS A 251 8.63 5.86 -18.88
C HIS A 251 7.42 6.28 -18.04
N TYR A 252 7.64 7.16 -17.07
CA TYR A 252 6.59 7.72 -16.21
C TYR A 252 5.85 8.86 -16.88
N ARG A 253 4.58 9.06 -16.48
CA ARG A 253 3.61 9.98 -17.09
C ARG A 253 3.03 11.00 -16.09
N TYR A 254 3.82 11.51 -15.16
CA TYR A 254 3.38 12.56 -14.23
C TYR A 254 3.23 13.94 -14.92
N ASP A 255 3.70 14.09 -16.16
CA ASP A 255 3.51 15.25 -17.03
C ASP A 255 2.16 15.23 -17.79
N ASP A 256 1.39 14.14 -17.72
CA ASP A 256 0.09 14.01 -18.36
C ASP A 256 -0.88 15.08 -17.85
N LYS A 257 -1.57 15.74 -18.78
CA LYS A 257 -2.44 16.89 -18.47
C LYS A 257 -3.70 16.50 -17.70
N THR A 258 -4.26 15.29 -17.94
CA THR A 258 -5.41 14.78 -17.21
C THR A 258 -5.01 14.48 -15.77
N PHE A 259 -3.85 13.86 -15.57
CA PHE A 259 -3.27 13.62 -14.25
C PHE A 259 -3.06 14.93 -13.48
N GLN A 260 -2.35 15.90 -14.06
CA GLN A 260 -2.05 17.18 -13.41
C GLN A 260 -3.33 17.94 -13.06
N ARG A 261 -4.32 17.96 -13.97
CA ARG A 261 -5.62 18.60 -13.72
C ARG A 261 -6.40 17.93 -12.60
N THR A 262 -6.32 16.60 -12.52
CA THR A 262 -6.95 15.84 -11.43
C THR A 262 -6.31 16.18 -10.08
N LEU A 263 -4.98 16.27 -10.01
CA LEU A 263 -4.28 16.67 -8.78
C LEU A 263 -4.59 18.12 -8.38
N ASP A 264 -4.63 19.05 -9.35
CA ASP A 264 -5.01 20.44 -9.08
C ASP A 264 -6.42 20.54 -8.51
N TRP A 265 -7.38 19.75 -9.02
CA TRP A 265 -8.72 19.68 -8.47
C TRP A 265 -8.72 19.04 -7.08
N TYR A 266 -8.10 17.86 -6.91
CA TYR A 266 -8.11 17.09 -5.67
C TYR A 266 -7.52 17.90 -4.51
N PHE A 267 -6.33 18.43 -4.67
CA PHE A 267 -5.72 19.28 -3.65
C PHE A 267 -6.35 20.68 -3.58
N GLY A 268 -7.02 21.12 -4.66
CA GLY A 268 -7.85 22.33 -4.67
C GLY A 268 -9.03 22.31 -3.69
N LEU A 269 -9.46 21.13 -3.25
CA LEU A 269 -10.45 20.97 -2.18
C LEU A 269 -9.98 21.58 -0.83
N VAL A 270 -8.66 21.74 -0.64
CA VAL A 270 -8.10 22.45 0.52
C VAL A 270 -8.51 23.92 0.54
N ASP A 271 -8.44 24.59 -0.62
CA ASP A 271 -8.78 26.04 -0.70
C ASP A 271 -10.28 26.27 -0.50
N LYS A 272 -11.10 25.24 -0.77
CA LYS A 272 -12.54 25.23 -0.49
C LYS A 272 -12.86 24.84 0.96
N GLY A 273 -11.86 24.40 1.75
CA GLY A 273 -12.03 23.92 3.11
C GLY A 273 -12.64 22.52 3.21
N PHE A 274 -12.77 21.78 2.11
CA PHE A 274 -13.41 20.45 2.07
C PHE A 274 -12.44 19.32 2.39
N LEU A 275 -11.15 19.51 2.10
CA LEU A 275 -10.03 18.65 2.44
C LEU A 275 -9.14 19.32 3.47
N ASN A 276 -8.64 18.60 4.45
CA ASN A 276 -7.74 19.18 5.43
C ASN A 276 -6.41 19.64 4.81
N PRO A 277 -5.93 20.86 5.14
CA PRO A 277 -4.60 21.28 4.71
C PRO A 277 -3.50 20.53 5.46
N ASN A 278 -2.28 20.54 4.91
CA ASN A 278 -1.10 20.08 5.62
C ASN A 278 -0.95 20.84 6.96
N GLY A 279 -0.65 20.09 8.02
CA GLY A 279 -0.51 20.63 9.37
C GLY A 279 -1.83 20.90 10.12
N ALA A 280 -3.01 20.59 9.54
CA ALA A 280 -4.28 20.63 10.25
C ALA A 280 -4.32 19.61 11.41
N PHE A 281 -3.69 18.48 11.20
CA PHE A 281 -3.49 17.43 12.20
C PHE A 281 -1.99 17.17 12.39
N SER A 282 -1.62 16.55 13.50
CA SER A 282 -0.24 16.10 13.69
C SER A 282 0.05 14.87 12.80
N ASP A 283 1.30 14.66 12.40
CA ASP A 283 1.72 13.53 11.58
C ASP A 283 1.37 12.15 12.19
N ALA A 284 1.18 12.13 13.53
CA ALA A 284 0.75 10.93 14.26
C ALA A 284 -0.78 10.72 14.25
N THR A 285 -1.56 11.63 13.65
CA THR A 285 -3.03 11.55 13.64
C THR A 285 -3.50 10.88 12.35
N SER A 286 -3.60 9.56 12.39
CA SER A 286 -4.11 8.76 11.26
C SER A 286 -5.58 9.05 10.96
N THR A 287 -6.04 8.69 9.75
CA THR A 287 -7.41 8.96 9.30
C THR A 287 -8.49 8.27 10.13
N ASP A 288 -8.21 7.11 10.73
CA ASP A 288 -9.12 6.46 11.68
C ASP A 288 -9.28 7.30 12.97
N ILE A 289 -8.18 7.89 13.47
CA ILE A 289 -8.24 8.82 14.63
C ILE A 289 -8.99 10.10 14.24
N GLN A 290 -8.76 10.63 13.04
CA GLN A 290 -9.47 11.81 12.54
C GLN A 290 -10.98 11.55 12.43
N LEU A 291 -11.38 10.39 11.86
CA LEU A 291 -12.78 9.98 11.77
C LEU A 291 -13.38 9.71 13.15
N GLY A 292 -12.66 8.98 14.01
CA GLY A 292 -13.05 8.67 15.38
C GLY A 292 -13.30 9.92 16.25
N SER A 293 -12.48 10.96 16.06
CA SER A 293 -12.66 12.26 16.74
C SER A 293 -13.71 13.15 16.09
N LYS A 294 -14.35 12.71 15.00
CA LYS A 294 -15.31 13.49 14.20
C LYS A 294 -14.72 14.78 13.63
N SER A 295 -13.41 14.80 13.39
CA SER A 295 -12.72 15.94 12.75
C SER A 295 -12.82 15.89 11.23
N ILE A 296 -13.12 14.71 10.68
CA ILE A 296 -13.45 14.47 9.28
C ILE A 296 -14.74 13.66 9.17
N ALA A 297 -15.43 13.76 8.05
CA ALA A 297 -16.64 13.01 7.78
C ALA A 297 -16.37 11.73 6.98
N MET A 298 -15.38 11.75 6.08
CA MET A 298 -15.01 10.63 5.20
C MET A 298 -13.50 10.53 5.03
N ALA A 299 -13.04 9.30 4.74
CA ALA A 299 -11.66 9.03 4.31
C ALA A 299 -11.66 7.89 3.28
N VAL A 300 -10.80 7.99 2.25
CA VAL A 300 -10.49 6.85 1.39
C VAL A 300 -9.46 5.99 2.13
N HIS A 301 -9.69 4.69 2.21
CA HIS A 301 -8.72 3.78 2.82
C HIS A 301 -8.86 2.35 2.30
N GLY A 302 -7.82 1.55 2.49
CA GLY A 302 -7.81 0.17 2.02
C GLY A 302 -8.48 -0.83 2.97
N ALA A 303 -8.78 -2.02 2.44
CA ALA A 303 -9.42 -3.10 3.17
C ALA A 303 -8.63 -3.57 4.40
N TRP A 304 -7.31 -3.36 4.44
CA TRP A 304 -6.46 -3.67 5.62
C TRP A 304 -6.86 -2.88 6.88
N MET A 305 -7.54 -1.75 6.72
CA MET A 305 -8.04 -0.94 7.84
C MET A 305 -9.48 -1.28 8.24
N PHE A 306 -10.12 -2.25 7.59
CA PHE A 306 -11.52 -2.62 7.84
C PHE A 306 -11.81 -2.83 9.34
N ASN A 307 -11.02 -3.66 10.00
CA ASN A 307 -11.21 -3.93 11.43
C ASN A 307 -10.91 -2.73 12.32
N THR A 308 -9.96 -1.88 11.92
CA THR A 308 -9.65 -0.64 12.66
C THR A 308 -10.83 0.30 12.64
N PHE A 309 -11.42 0.57 11.48
CA PHE A 309 -12.61 1.41 11.36
C PHE A 309 -13.86 0.75 11.97
N ALA A 310 -14.03 -0.56 11.82
CA ALA A 310 -15.15 -1.29 12.40
C ALA A 310 -15.17 -1.28 13.94
N ASN A 311 -14.02 -1.08 14.59
CA ASN A 311 -13.89 -1.00 16.03
C ASN A 311 -13.95 0.42 16.60
N LEU A 312 -14.15 1.44 15.75
CA LEU A 312 -14.41 2.79 16.25
C LEU A 312 -15.78 2.84 16.98
N ASP A 313 -15.85 3.67 18.02
CA ASP A 313 -17.12 3.96 18.69
C ASP A 313 -17.98 4.94 17.87
N LEU A 314 -18.28 4.53 16.63
CA LEU A 314 -19.02 5.28 15.63
C LEU A 314 -19.91 4.35 14.79
N ASN A 315 -20.95 4.93 14.23
CA ASN A 315 -21.75 4.29 13.18
C ASN A 315 -21.02 4.46 11.82
N VAL A 316 -20.09 3.54 11.53
CA VAL A 316 -19.27 3.59 10.31
C VAL A 316 -20.06 3.04 9.13
N GLY A 317 -19.92 3.70 7.97
CA GLY A 317 -20.35 3.21 6.67
C GLY A 317 -19.15 2.99 5.75
N ILE A 318 -19.34 2.15 4.72
CA ILE A 318 -18.34 1.91 3.68
C ILE A 318 -19.03 2.04 2.32
N ALA A 319 -18.44 2.79 1.40
CA ALA A 319 -18.94 3.01 0.06
C ALA A 319 -17.81 2.86 -0.98
N PRO A 320 -18.11 2.51 -2.25
CA PRO A 320 -17.10 2.49 -3.30
C PRO A 320 -16.52 3.89 -3.55
N THR A 321 -15.36 3.95 -4.18
CA THR A 321 -14.81 5.22 -4.69
C THR A 321 -15.75 5.81 -5.74
N PRO A 322 -15.80 7.16 -5.92
CA PRO A 322 -16.73 7.80 -6.84
C PRO A 322 -16.51 7.37 -8.30
N VAL A 323 -17.59 7.31 -9.07
CA VAL A 323 -17.53 7.07 -10.50
C VAL A 323 -16.94 8.30 -11.20
N GLY A 324 -15.86 8.10 -11.95
CA GLY A 324 -15.15 9.17 -12.64
C GLY A 324 -15.61 9.40 -14.08
N PRO A 325 -14.95 10.34 -14.79
CA PRO A 325 -15.26 10.69 -16.18
C PRO A 325 -15.20 9.52 -17.17
N ASN A 326 -14.39 8.49 -16.91
CA ASN A 326 -14.35 7.29 -17.74
C ASN A 326 -15.55 6.35 -17.55
N GLY A 327 -16.50 6.71 -16.69
CA GLY A 327 -17.72 5.94 -16.41
C GLY A 327 -17.54 4.81 -15.40
N THR A 328 -16.39 4.73 -14.74
CA THR A 328 -16.10 3.68 -13.77
C THR A 328 -15.66 4.25 -12.42
N SER A 329 -15.94 3.51 -11.36
CA SER A 329 -15.28 3.63 -10.07
C SER A 329 -13.99 2.79 -10.15
N GLN A 330 -12.85 3.36 -9.78
CA GLN A 330 -11.55 2.70 -9.86
C GLN A 330 -10.94 2.53 -8.47
N SER A 331 -10.15 1.50 -8.30
CA SER A 331 -9.37 1.30 -7.09
C SER A 331 -7.98 0.74 -7.38
N LEU A 332 -7.01 1.22 -6.64
CA LEU A 332 -5.70 0.58 -6.62
C LEU A 332 -5.85 -0.85 -6.10
N PHE A 333 -5.28 -1.81 -6.82
CA PHE A 333 -5.19 -3.20 -6.42
C PHE A 333 -3.83 -3.39 -5.75
N ASN A 334 -3.84 -3.44 -4.44
CA ASN A 334 -2.66 -3.72 -3.66
C ASN A 334 -2.58 -5.22 -3.40
N GLY A 335 -1.37 -5.77 -3.38
CA GLY A 335 -1.13 -7.17 -3.07
C GLY A 335 0.14 -7.31 -2.26
N LEU A 336 0.09 -8.17 -1.25
CA LEU A 336 1.27 -8.62 -0.54
C LEU A 336 1.68 -9.98 -1.09
N GLY A 337 2.97 -10.26 -1.00
CA GLY A 337 3.55 -11.56 -1.32
C GLY A 337 4.56 -11.99 -0.28
N ASP A 338 4.91 -13.25 -0.31
CA ASP A 338 5.98 -13.78 0.52
C ASP A 338 7.15 -14.17 -0.35
N SER A 339 8.34 -13.63 -0.07
CA SER A 339 9.57 -13.85 -0.84
C SER A 339 10.63 -14.56 -0.01
N VAL A 340 11.52 -15.30 -0.67
CA VAL A 340 12.63 -16.01 -0.07
C VAL A 340 13.93 -15.31 -0.39
N VAL A 341 14.79 -15.13 0.62
CA VAL A 341 16.10 -14.52 0.46
C VAL A 341 17.04 -15.53 -0.21
N LYS A 342 17.57 -15.18 -1.40
CA LYS A 342 18.42 -16.04 -2.23
C LYS A 342 19.68 -16.52 -1.50
N ALA A 343 20.29 -15.66 -0.70
CA ALA A 343 21.52 -15.98 0.06
C ALA A 343 21.26 -16.72 1.39
N SER A 344 20.00 -17.05 1.70
CA SER A 344 19.67 -17.76 2.95
C SER A 344 20.29 -19.15 2.98
N PRO A 345 20.93 -19.55 4.10
CA PRO A 345 21.40 -20.92 4.30
C PRO A 345 20.26 -21.95 4.41
N ASN A 346 19.02 -21.49 4.65
CA ASN A 346 17.81 -22.29 4.76
C ASN A 346 16.85 -22.05 3.58
N ALA A 347 17.36 -21.57 2.43
CA ALA A 347 16.54 -21.18 1.27
C ALA A 347 15.57 -22.28 0.80
N LYS A 348 15.99 -23.56 0.85
CA LYS A 348 15.14 -24.71 0.49
C LYS A 348 13.95 -24.86 1.45
N GLU A 349 14.19 -24.76 2.74
CA GLU A 349 13.16 -24.87 3.79
C GLU A 349 12.24 -23.63 3.80
N ALA A 350 12.81 -22.45 3.54
CA ALA A 350 12.08 -21.21 3.37
C ALA A 350 11.15 -21.27 2.14
N ALA A 351 11.61 -21.85 1.03
CA ALA A 351 10.78 -22.09 -0.16
C ALA A 351 9.61 -23.05 0.15
N GLN A 352 9.85 -24.08 0.98
CA GLN A 352 8.75 -24.97 1.42
C GLN A 352 7.72 -24.22 2.25
N TRP A 353 8.15 -23.32 3.14
CA TRP A 353 7.26 -22.48 3.94
C TRP A 353 6.45 -21.53 3.06
N VAL A 354 7.10 -20.80 2.18
CA VAL A 354 6.44 -19.84 1.28
C VAL A 354 5.48 -20.56 0.34
N SER A 355 5.87 -21.72 -0.23
CA SER A 355 4.96 -22.54 -1.03
C SER A 355 3.77 -23.08 -0.24
N PHE A 356 3.96 -23.44 1.05
CA PHE A 356 2.85 -23.82 1.92
C PHE A 356 1.86 -22.67 2.14
N LEU A 357 2.35 -21.43 2.32
CA LEU A 357 1.49 -20.26 2.44
C LEU A 357 0.63 -20.03 1.18
N GLY A 358 1.10 -20.45 0.00
CA GLY A 358 0.34 -20.43 -1.24
C GLY A 358 -0.66 -21.59 -1.41
N THR A 359 -0.88 -22.41 -0.38
CA THR A 359 -1.87 -23.50 -0.45
C THR A 359 -3.23 -23.06 0.07
N GLN A 360 -4.31 -23.71 -0.44
CA GLN A 360 -5.68 -23.50 0.07
C GLN A 360 -5.76 -23.67 1.59
N GLU A 361 -5.03 -24.66 2.16
CA GLU A 361 -5.03 -24.95 3.59
C GLU A 361 -4.51 -23.75 4.41
N ALA A 362 -3.38 -23.16 4.01
CA ALA A 362 -2.81 -22.02 4.70
C ALA A 362 -3.67 -20.75 4.52
N GLN A 363 -4.14 -20.51 3.31
CA GLN A 363 -5.01 -19.37 3.01
C GLN A 363 -6.36 -19.45 3.74
N ASP A 364 -6.91 -20.65 3.94
CA ASP A 364 -8.11 -20.87 4.74
C ASP A 364 -7.89 -20.58 6.22
N ILE A 365 -6.71 -20.91 6.76
CA ILE A 365 -6.34 -20.51 8.13
C ILE A 365 -6.36 -18.99 8.24
N VAL A 366 -5.71 -18.28 7.32
CA VAL A 366 -5.69 -16.81 7.32
C VAL A 366 -7.10 -16.22 7.19
N ALA A 367 -7.92 -16.76 6.28
CA ALA A 367 -9.30 -16.35 6.07
C ALA A 367 -10.15 -16.43 7.36
N SER A 368 -9.89 -17.45 8.20
CA SER A 368 -10.65 -17.67 9.43
C SER A 368 -10.50 -16.55 10.47
N TYR A 369 -9.47 -15.72 10.34
CA TYR A 369 -9.23 -14.58 11.21
C TYR A 369 -9.97 -13.30 10.76
N GLY A 370 -10.39 -13.21 9.47
CA GLY A 370 -11.11 -12.04 8.94
C GLY A 370 -10.31 -10.74 9.04
N ILE A 371 -9.06 -10.76 8.61
CA ILE A 371 -8.15 -9.59 8.70
C ILE A 371 -7.84 -9.04 7.33
N VAL A 372 -7.69 -9.91 6.33
CA VAL A 372 -7.35 -9.58 4.94
C VAL A 372 -8.19 -10.42 3.99
N PHE A 373 -8.21 -10.08 2.72
CA PHE A 373 -8.68 -10.95 1.65
C PHE A 373 -7.51 -11.83 1.18
N PRO A 374 -7.51 -13.14 1.53
CA PRO A 374 -6.45 -14.04 1.10
C PRO A 374 -6.34 -14.11 -0.44
N ALA A 375 -5.14 -14.38 -0.94
CA ALA A 375 -4.87 -14.37 -2.38
C ALA A 375 -5.61 -15.47 -3.17
N ILE A 376 -5.98 -16.58 -2.53
CA ILE A 376 -6.78 -17.64 -3.16
C ILE A 376 -8.26 -17.27 -3.12
N THR A 377 -8.90 -17.25 -4.30
CA THR A 377 -10.30 -16.83 -4.48
C THR A 377 -11.28 -17.55 -3.54
N ALA A 378 -11.16 -18.87 -3.39
CA ALA A 378 -12.03 -19.64 -2.49
C ALA A 378 -11.83 -19.28 -1.00
N SER A 379 -10.63 -18.86 -0.61
CA SER A 379 -10.34 -18.39 0.75
C SER A 379 -10.83 -16.96 0.98
N THR A 380 -10.82 -16.11 -0.07
CA THR A 380 -11.45 -14.78 -0.02
C THR A 380 -12.93 -14.89 0.34
N GLU A 381 -13.68 -15.82 -0.25
CA GLU A 381 -15.09 -16.03 0.06
C GLU A 381 -15.31 -16.46 1.53
N LYS A 382 -14.38 -17.22 2.10
CA LYS A 382 -14.41 -17.55 3.54
C LYS A 382 -14.13 -16.33 4.42
N ALA A 383 -13.17 -15.50 4.04
CA ALA A 383 -12.87 -14.26 4.75
C ALA A 383 -14.05 -13.29 4.73
N LYS A 384 -14.73 -13.12 3.58
CA LYS A 384 -15.96 -12.30 3.46
C LYS A 384 -17.04 -12.74 4.47
N ALA A 385 -17.21 -14.04 4.66
CA ALA A 385 -18.16 -14.57 5.67
C ALA A 385 -17.75 -14.26 7.13
N VAL A 386 -16.45 -14.06 7.39
CA VAL A 386 -15.96 -13.64 8.71
C VAL A 386 -16.15 -12.13 8.88
N PHE A 387 -15.78 -11.33 7.90
CA PHE A 387 -15.99 -9.87 7.90
C PHE A 387 -17.48 -9.51 8.08
N ALA A 388 -18.39 -10.25 7.46
CA ALA A 388 -19.82 -10.01 7.58
C ALA A 388 -20.35 -10.03 9.04
N LYS A 389 -19.62 -10.64 9.99
CA LYS A 389 -19.98 -10.65 11.41
C LYS A 389 -19.84 -9.27 12.06
N THR A 390 -19.10 -8.35 11.47
CA THR A 390 -18.98 -6.96 11.93
C THR A 390 -20.23 -6.13 11.61
N GLY A 391 -21.06 -6.59 10.68
CA GLY A 391 -22.21 -5.85 10.15
C GLY A 391 -21.85 -4.83 9.07
N LEU A 392 -20.56 -4.67 8.72
CA LEU A 392 -20.10 -3.78 7.65
C LEU A 392 -19.99 -4.52 6.31
N PRO A 393 -20.32 -3.87 5.18
CA PRO A 393 -20.22 -4.48 3.86
C PRO A 393 -18.76 -4.60 3.40
N THR A 394 -18.42 -5.71 2.77
CA THR A 394 -17.14 -5.90 2.06
C THR A 394 -17.26 -5.62 0.57
N GLU A 395 -18.49 -5.52 0.06
CA GLU A 395 -18.77 -5.33 -1.35
C GLU A 395 -18.08 -4.08 -1.93
N PRO A 396 -18.00 -2.91 -1.26
CA PRO A 396 -17.30 -1.76 -1.81
C PRO A 396 -15.84 -2.01 -2.17
N PHE A 397 -15.19 -2.96 -1.51
CA PHE A 397 -13.84 -3.40 -1.85
C PHE A 397 -13.82 -4.46 -2.95
N THR A 398 -14.63 -5.52 -2.81
CA THR A 398 -14.58 -6.67 -3.73
C THR A 398 -15.16 -6.35 -5.09
N LYS A 399 -16.09 -5.40 -5.17
CA LYS A 399 -16.71 -4.94 -6.42
C LYS A 399 -15.69 -4.52 -7.48
N HIS A 400 -14.60 -3.84 -7.10
CA HIS A 400 -13.57 -3.42 -8.05
C HIS A 400 -12.88 -4.60 -8.73
N VAL A 401 -12.69 -5.71 -8.01
CA VAL A 401 -12.14 -6.94 -8.57
C VAL A 401 -13.17 -7.64 -9.45
N ASP A 402 -14.41 -7.76 -8.98
CA ASP A 402 -15.49 -8.41 -9.70
C ASP A 402 -15.81 -7.69 -11.02
N ASP A 403 -15.76 -6.36 -11.05
CA ASP A 403 -16.04 -5.52 -12.22
C ASP A 403 -14.80 -5.29 -13.12
N GLY A 404 -13.60 -5.72 -12.71
CA GLY A 404 -12.36 -5.47 -13.44
C GLY A 404 -11.96 -4.00 -13.49
N THR A 405 -12.31 -3.23 -12.45
CA THR A 405 -12.01 -1.79 -12.33
C THR A 405 -10.85 -1.51 -11.38
N THR A 406 -9.96 -2.46 -11.25
CA THR A 406 -8.71 -2.33 -10.51
C THR A 406 -7.56 -1.88 -11.41
N PHE A 407 -6.58 -1.19 -10.83
CA PHE A 407 -5.29 -0.88 -11.44
C PHE A 407 -4.17 -1.15 -10.45
N PHE A 408 -2.96 -1.41 -10.94
CA PHE A 408 -1.82 -1.81 -10.11
C PHE A 408 -0.90 -0.64 -9.77
N PHE A 409 -0.09 -0.80 -8.72
CA PHE A 409 1.11 0.01 -8.57
C PHE A 409 2.02 -0.13 -9.79
N PRO A 410 2.78 0.91 -10.15
CA PRO A 410 3.78 0.78 -11.20
C PRO A 410 4.85 -0.24 -10.77
N LEU A 411 4.93 -1.35 -11.49
CA LEU A 411 6.00 -2.32 -11.33
C LEU A 411 7.14 -1.92 -12.26
N THR A 412 8.19 -1.31 -11.71
CA THR A 412 9.32 -0.78 -12.47
C THR A 412 10.62 -0.84 -11.68
N TYR A 413 11.75 -0.72 -12.39
CA TYR A 413 13.04 -0.42 -11.78
C TYR A 413 13.03 1.00 -11.15
N PHE A 414 13.99 1.29 -10.32
CA PHE A 414 14.18 2.61 -9.68
C PHE A 414 13.02 3.11 -8.81
N GLY A 415 12.09 2.24 -8.38
CA GLY A 415 10.91 2.68 -7.60
C GLY A 415 11.26 3.51 -6.35
N ALA A 416 12.38 3.23 -5.69
CA ALA A 416 12.86 4.02 -4.55
C ALA A 416 13.33 5.42 -4.97
N ASP A 417 14.05 5.51 -6.09
CA ASP A 417 14.54 6.80 -6.64
C ASP A 417 13.37 7.64 -7.15
N VAL A 418 12.40 7.01 -7.83
CA VAL A 418 11.15 7.67 -8.25
C VAL A 418 10.42 8.26 -7.05
N LYS A 419 10.24 7.49 -5.96
CA LYS A 419 9.63 8.00 -4.73
C LYS A 419 10.42 9.15 -4.11
N ALA A 420 11.74 9.07 -4.10
CA ALA A 420 12.59 10.13 -3.55
C ALA A 420 12.45 11.45 -4.33
N ILE A 421 12.19 11.38 -5.64
CA ILE A 421 11.96 12.54 -6.51
C ILE A 421 10.51 13.03 -6.38
N MET A 422 9.54 12.14 -6.52
CA MET A 422 8.14 12.53 -6.69
C MET A 422 7.42 12.83 -5.38
N THR A 423 7.74 12.14 -4.28
CA THR A 423 7.05 12.37 -3.00
C THR A 423 7.13 13.83 -2.54
N PRO A 424 8.31 14.48 -2.46
CA PRO A 424 8.37 15.90 -2.08
C PRO A 424 7.72 16.83 -3.11
N ALA A 425 7.69 16.45 -4.40
CA ALA A 425 7.04 17.24 -5.43
C ALA A 425 5.52 17.22 -5.29
N ILE A 426 4.91 16.06 -5.06
CA ILE A 426 3.47 15.93 -4.82
C ILE A 426 3.08 16.54 -3.47
N GLU A 427 3.93 16.35 -2.44
CA GLU A 427 3.74 17.03 -1.16
C GLU A 427 3.67 18.56 -1.32
N ALA A 428 4.48 19.14 -2.20
CA ALA A 428 4.45 20.58 -2.46
C ALA A 428 3.14 21.02 -3.16
N VAL A 429 2.52 20.17 -3.98
CA VAL A 429 1.20 20.46 -4.56
C VAL A 429 0.14 20.57 -3.46
N TRP A 430 0.15 19.67 -2.49
CA TRP A 430 -0.75 19.71 -1.35
C TRP A 430 -0.41 20.83 -0.34
N ALA A 431 0.82 20.81 0.18
CA ALA A 431 1.21 21.66 1.32
C ALA A 431 1.42 23.13 0.93
N ASN A 432 2.05 23.36 -0.24
CA ASN A 432 2.41 24.71 -0.69
C ASN A 432 1.48 25.25 -1.79
N ARG A 433 0.49 24.46 -2.20
CA ARG A 433 -0.48 24.81 -3.26
C ARG A 433 0.19 25.21 -4.58
N VAL A 434 1.38 24.64 -4.88
CA VAL A 434 1.99 24.83 -6.20
C VAL A 434 1.16 24.11 -7.28
N PRO A 435 1.06 24.65 -8.51
CA PRO A 435 0.32 23.98 -9.58
C PRO A 435 0.91 22.59 -9.89
N ALA A 436 0.06 21.59 -10.13
CA ALA A 436 0.49 20.25 -10.50
C ALA A 436 1.29 20.20 -11.82
N SER A 437 1.20 21.25 -12.65
CA SER A 437 2.06 21.40 -13.86
C SER A 437 3.56 21.45 -13.55
N THR A 438 3.96 21.78 -12.32
CA THR A 438 5.35 21.71 -11.86
C THR A 438 5.89 20.27 -11.85
N LEU A 439 5.02 19.27 -11.80
CA LEU A 439 5.40 17.86 -11.83
C LEU A 439 6.04 17.44 -13.16
N THR A 440 5.88 18.24 -14.23
CA THR A 440 6.56 18.01 -15.53
C THR A 440 8.08 17.96 -15.37
N ASP A 441 8.67 18.91 -14.66
CA ASP A 441 10.13 18.97 -14.46
C ASP A 441 10.64 17.79 -13.62
N TYR A 442 9.82 17.28 -12.69
CA TYR A 442 10.14 16.09 -11.89
C TYR A 442 9.95 14.81 -12.70
N ASN A 443 8.94 14.75 -13.58
CA ASN A 443 8.75 13.64 -14.51
C ASN A 443 9.96 13.46 -15.42
N ASP A 444 10.54 14.57 -15.94
CA ASP A 444 11.76 14.53 -16.74
C ASP A 444 12.94 13.97 -15.95
N GLN A 445 13.08 14.33 -14.65
CA GLN A 445 14.12 13.79 -13.78
C GLN A 445 13.92 12.28 -13.53
N VAL A 446 12.69 11.85 -13.34
CA VAL A 446 12.35 10.43 -13.16
C VAL A 446 12.71 9.65 -14.43
N ASN A 447 12.30 10.14 -15.60
CA ASN A 447 12.54 9.43 -16.86
C ASN A 447 14.04 9.39 -17.23
N LEU A 448 14.83 10.37 -16.79
CA LEU A 448 16.28 10.34 -16.95
C LEU A 448 16.95 9.15 -16.22
N LEU A 449 16.35 8.61 -15.17
CA LEU A 449 16.87 7.42 -14.49
C LEU A 449 16.89 6.20 -15.44
N PHE A 450 15.83 6.08 -16.25
CA PHE A 450 15.68 4.97 -17.21
C PHE A 450 16.56 5.21 -18.45
N ASP A 451 16.61 6.44 -18.98
CA ASP A 451 17.41 6.78 -20.17
C ASP A 451 18.93 6.62 -19.96
N THR A 452 19.39 6.76 -18.71
CA THR A 452 20.81 6.64 -18.35
C THR A 452 21.19 5.27 -17.82
N SER A 453 20.21 4.37 -17.61
CA SER A 453 20.47 3.01 -17.16
C SER A 453 21.01 2.13 -18.27
N THR A 454 21.86 1.17 -17.89
CA THR A 454 22.38 0.11 -18.79
C THR A 454 21.56 -1.18 -18.65
N HIS A 455 20.32 -1.08 -18.20
CA HIS A 455 19.38 -2.20 -18.19
C HIS A 455 18.83 -2.35 -19.63
N ASP A 456 19.59 -3.02 -20.50
CA ASP A 456 19.21 -3.52 -21.82
C ASP A 456 18.95 -5.05 -21.75
#